data_a336ad665a0473cc5f56d40b6ba308be
#
_entry.id   a336ad665a0473cc5f56d40b6ba308be
#
_cell.length_a   1.000
_cell.length_b   1.000
_cell.length_c   1.000
_cell.angle_alpha   90.00
_cell.angle_beta   90.00
_cell.angle_gamma   90.00
#
_symmetry.space_group_name_H-M   'P 1'
#
loop_
_entity.id
_entity.type
_entity.pdbx_description
1 polymer ?
#
loop_
_entity_poly.entity_id
_entity_poly.type
_entity_poly.pdbx_seq_one_letter_code
_entity_poly.pdbx_strand_id
1 'polypeptide(L)'
;SFIEEKLDRILNRKIADKIWTQPEISNAIHKYPKIKKHIFIVLATSVCEVGRDHDYDWAIAEPSSMRSLVQLAGRIQRHRKQNATKENLFILNQNILSLQNKTVAFTKPGFEGNDKSGRNLSENKEIRNLLTIEQYQYINAIPSICFIKPPTKTELPIFNDLVTLEQTAYAMTLLGAREEDNHARLWWCNSLSWSGELQRRQPFRKSQAEKSLYLIPTSTGKMQWHSYDEKNYTFSMVDEIRSYKNLSFHPNSQMWFSTDENQRYHDIEEILESSQRQVVLNYGEVSLLDDKNIQYYYHPFLGVFLDKKL
;
A
#
# COMPACT_ATOMS: atom_id res chain seq x y z
N SER A 1 -0.19 7.95 8.70
CA SER A 1 -0.80 9.24 8.30
C SER A 1 -2.09 9.49 9.08
N PHE A 2 -2.57 10.73 9.08
CA PHE A 2 -3.83 11.11 9.76
C PHE A 2 -5.05 10.32 9.25
N ILE A 3 -5.12 10.10 7.95
CA ILE A 3 -6.19 9.27 7.36
C ILE A 3 -6.10 7.83 7.87
N GLU A 4 -4.91 7.28 7.96
CA GLU A 4 -4.69 5.93 8.47
C GLU A 4 -5.10 5.81 9.94
N GLU A 5 -4.70 6.74 10.79
CA GLU A 5 -5.08 6.76 12.20
C GLU A 5 -6.62 6.83 12.37
N LYS A 6 -7.26 7.69 11.58
CA LYS A 6 -8.72 7.80 11.55
C LYS A 6 -9.36 6.48 11.10
N LEU A 7 -8.84 5.85 10.06
CA LEU A 7 -9.32 4.55 9.60
C LEU A 7 -9.06 3.43 10.63
N ASP A 8 -7.88 3.40 11.28
CA ASP A 8 -7.57 2.45 12.34
C ASP A 8 -8.58 2.53 13.47
N ARG A 9 -9.00 3.73 13.85
CA ARG A 9 -10.04 3.96 14.87
C ARG A 9 -11.42 3.49 14.43
N ILE A 10 -11.84 3.87 13.21
CA ILE A 10 -13.18 3.58 12.68
C ILE A 10 -13.35 2.09 12.39
N LEU A 11 -12.32 1.48 11.78
CA LEU A 11 -12.35 0.09 11.34
C LEU A 11 -11.95 -0.92 12.43
N ASN A 12 -11.68 -0.45 13.65
CA ASN A 12 -11.54 -1.33 14.81
C ASN A 12 -12.92 -1.76 15.29
N ARG A 13 -13.36 -2.94 14.85
CA ARG A 13 -14.70 -3.48 15.12
C ARG A 13 -14.71 -4.58 16.19
N LYS A 14 -13.77 -4.57 17.13
CA LYS A 14 -13.76 -5.48 18.28
C LYS A 14 -15.02 -5.37 19.12
N ILE A 15 -15.63 -4.18 19.14
CA ILE A 15 -16.97 -3.91 19.69
C ILE A 15 -17.88 -3.68 18.48
N ALA A 16 -18.79 -4.61 18.22
CA ALA A 16 -19.56 -4.70 16.98
C ALA A 16 -20.28 -3.39 16.59
N ASP A 17 -21.02 -2.80 17.53
CA ASP A 17 -21.86 -1.63 17.22
C ASP A 17 -21.13 -0.28 17.33
N LYS A 18 -19.88 -0.28 17.77
CA LYS A 18 -19.08 0.94 17.94
C LYS A 18 -18.91 1.72 16.62
N ILE A 19 -18.92 1.04 15.48
CA ILE A 19 -18.78 1.70 14.16
C ILE A 19 -19.90 2.72 13.93
N TRP A 20 -21.13 2.43 14.36
CA TRP A 20 -22.30 3.30 14.14
C TRP A 20 -22.25 4.58 14.97
N THR A 21 -21.49 4.59 16.06
CA THR A 21 -21.28 5.75 16.92
C THR A 21 -20.11 6.62 16.51
N GLN A 22 -19.32 6.20 15.53
CA GLN A 22 -18.22 7.01 14.99
C GLN A 22 -18.78 8.25 14.28
N PRO A 23 -18.28 9.46 14.63
CA PRO A 23 -18.84 10.71 14.08
C PRO A 23 -18.86 10.73 12.55
N GLU A 24 -17.81 10.22 11.89
CA GLU A 24 -17.71 10.18 10.44
C GLU A 24 -18.81 9.34 9.81
N ILE A 25 -19.16 8.23 10.43
CA ILE A 25 -20.21 7.32 9.96
C ILE A 25 -21.58 7.91 10.27
N SER A 26 -21.83 8.26 11.53
CA SER A 26 -23.14 8.77 11.98
C SER A 26 -23.52 10.07 11.26
N ASN A 27 -22.59 11.01 11.09
CA ASN A 27 -22.85 12.26 10.36
C ASN A 27 -23.15 12.00 8.88
N ALA A 28 -22.43 11.08 8.22
CA ALA A 28 -22.70 10.73 6.84
C ALA A 28 -24.10 10.11 6.66
N ILE A 29 -24.55 9.27 7.60
CA ILE A 29 -25.89 8.68 7.60
C ILE A 29 -26.95 9.74 7.85
N HIS A 30 -26.78 10.59 8.87
CA HIS A 30 -27.74 11.63 9.23
C HIS A 30 -27.92 12.69 8.13
N LYS A 31 -26.88 12.94 7.34
CA LYS A 31 -26.95 13.87 6.21
C LYS A 31 -27.96 13.42 5.15
N TYR A 32 -28.21 12.12 5.05
CA TYR A 32 -29.11 11.54 4.03
C TYR A 32 -30.14 10.58 4.64
N PRO A 33 -31.07 11.08 5.47
CA PRO A 33 -31.97 10.24 6.27
C PRO A 33 -32.96 9.41 5.42
N LYS A 34 -33.18 9.80 4.17
CA LYS A 34 -34.04 9.06 3.24
C LYS A 34 -33.34 7.89 2.55
N ILE A 35 -32.01 7.84 2.60
CA ILE A 35 -31.22 6.77 2.00
C ILE A 35 -31.18 5.59 2.97
N LYS A 36 -31.70 4.44 2.56
CA LYS A 36 -31.76 3.24 3.40
C LYS A 36 -30.48 2.42 3.43
N LYS A 37 -29.60 2.59 2.42
CA LYS A 37 -28.35 1.82 2.28
C LYS A 37 -27.20 2.78 2.03
N HIS A 38 -26.20 2.74 2.88
CA HIS A 38 -24.96 3.49 2.76
C HIS A 38 -23.80 2.49 2.55
N ILE A 39 -22.93 2.78 1.61
CA ILE A 39 -21.71 2.00 1.36
C ILE A 39 -20.53 2.93 1.61
N PHE A 40 -19.68 2.58 2.57
CA PHE A 40 -18.45 3.30 2.89
C PHE A 40 -17.30 2.59 2.20
N ILE A 41 -16.66 3.28 1.25
CA ILE A 41 -15.58 2.72 0.43
C ILE A 41 -14.25 3.27 0.92
N VAL A 42 -13.29 2.38 1.17
CA VAL A 42 -11.88 2.70 1.40
C VAL A 42 -11.12 2.28 0.15
N LEU A 43 -10.60 3.24 -0.60
CA LEU A 43 -9.70 2.98 -1.71
C LEU A 43 -8.28 3.04 -1.18
N ALA A 44 -7.55 1.95 -1.27
CA ALA A 44 -6.23 1.81 -0.70
C ALA A 44 -5.29 0.98 -1.56
N THR A 45 -4.01 1.19 -1.37
CA THR A 45 -2.95 0.32 -1.89
C THR A 45 -2.71 -0.83 -0.91
N SER A 46 -1.71 -1.67 -1.17
CA SER A 46 -1.28 -2.77 -0.28
C SER A 46 -0.91 -2.34 1.15
N VAL A 47 -0.85 -1.06 1.45
CA VAL A 47 -0.64 -0.54 2.82
C VAL A 47 -1.72 -1.01 3.80
N CYS A 48 -2.93 -1.28 3.32
CA CYS A 48 -4.02 -1.80 4.15
C CYS A 48 -3.95 -3.31 4.40
N GLU A 49 -3.08 -4.04 3.72
CA GLU A 49 -2.91 -5.48 3.88
C GLU A 49 -2.05 -5.82 5.10
N VAL A 50 -1.03 -5.00 5.39
CA VAL A 50 0.00 -5.27 6.39
C VAL A 50 0.01 -4.20 7.49
N GLY A 51 0.21 -4.64 8.74
CA GLY A 51 0.42 -3.74 9.88
C GLY A 51 -0.83 -2.99 10.35
N ARG A 52 -2.02 -3.33 9.84
CA ARG A 52 -3.29 -2.70 10.23
C ARG A 52 -4.24 -3.70 10.87
N ASP A 53 -5.02 -3.24 11.85
CA ASP A 53 -6.04 -4.04 12.53
C ASP A 53 -7.45 -3.64 12.06
N HIS A 54 -7.63 -3.58 10.73
CA HIS A 54 -8.89 -3.22 10.08
C HIS A 54 -9.83 -4.42 10.00
N ASP A 55 -11.13 -4.15 10.03
CA ASP A 55 -12.21 -5.11 9.82
C ASP A 55 -13.19 -4.56 8.77
N TYR A 56 -13.02 -5.00 7.53
CA TYR A 56 -13.91 -4.69 6.41
C TYR A 56 -15.08 -5.67 6.35
N ASP A 57 -16.22 -5.26 5.78
CA ASP A 57 -17.33 -6.16 5.52
C ASP A 57 -17.05 -7.09 4.34
N TRP A 58 -16.47 -6.53 3.28
CA TRP A 58 -16.07 -7.20 2.05
C TRP A 58 -15.01 -6.37 1.34
N ALA A 59 -14.34 -6.95 0.36
CA ALA A 59 -13.35 -6.24 -0.44
C ALA A 59 -13.38 -6.64 -1.91
N ILE A 60 -12.89 -5.73 -2.76
CA ILE A 60 -12.49 -6.02 -4.14
C ILE A 60 -10.97 -5.88 -4.20
N ALA A 61 -10.28 -6.92 -4.62
CA ALA A 61 -8.84 -6.99 -4.70
C ALA A 61 -8.35 -6.88 -6.15
N GLU A 62 -7.41 -5.96 -6.39
CA GLU A 62 -6.55 -6.03 -7.56
C GLU A 62 -5.46 -7.07 -7.29
N PRO A 63 -5.33 -8.13 -8.12
CA PRO A 63 -4.43 -9.23 -7.82
C PRO A 63 -2.96 -8.84 -8.04
N SER A 64 -2.10 -9.23 -7.11
CA SER A 64 -0.64 -9.03 -7.21
C SER A 64 0.17 -10.27 -6.84
N SER A 65 -0.22 -10.97 -5.76
CA SER A 65 0.37 -12.23 -5.32
C SER A 65 -0.62 -12.98 -4.43
N MET A 66 -0.41 -14.28 -4.24
CA MET A 66 -1.25 -15.06 -3.31
C MET A 66 -1.10 -14.56 -1.88
N ARG A 67 0.11 -14.17 -1.48
CA ARG A 67 0.37 -13.57 -0.15
C ARG A 67 -0.46 -12.31 0.09
N SER A 68 -0.52 -11.42 -0.88
CA SER A 68 -1.33 -10.19 -0.80
C SER A 68 -2.81 -10.51 -0.63
N LEU A 69 -3.34 -11.47 -1.40
CA LEU A 69 -4.73 -11.92 -1.28
C LEU A 69 -5.02 -12.52 0.10
N VAL A 70 -4.13 -13.34 0.64
CA VAL A 70 -4.24 -13.91 2.00
C VAL A 70 -4.24 -12.81 3.07
N GLN A 71 -3.35 -11.83 2.94
CA GLN A 71 -3.25 -10.72 3.88
C GLN A 71 -4.52 -9.86 3.86
N LEU A 72 -5.05 -9.56 2.68
CA LEU A 72 -6.31 -8.80 2.55
C LEU A 72 -7.50 -9.61 3.07
N ALA A 73 -7.60 -10.89 2.73
CA ALA A 73 -8.65 -11.79 3.26
C ALA A 73 -8.66 -11.79 4.80
N GLY A 74 -7.49 -11.75 5.43
CA GLY A 74 -7.35 -11.64 6.87
C GLY A 74 -7.80 -10.30 7.48
N ARG A 75 -8.22 -9.33 6.66
CA ARG A 75 -8.82 -8.04 7.08
C ARG A 75 -10.33 -8.00 6.92
N ILE A 76 -10.92 -9.03 6.31
CA ILE A 76 -12.36 -9.07 6.07
C ILE A 76 -13.02 -9.84 7.21
N GLN A 77 -14.00 -9.23 7.87
CA GLN A 77 -14.75 -9.77 9.02
C GLN A 77 -13.85 -10.28 10.16
N ARG A 78 -12.67 -9.67 10.31
CA ARG A 78 -11.58 -10.10 11.17
C ARG A 78 -11.97 -10.21 12.66
N HIS A 79 -12.74 -9.24 13.18
CA HIS A 79 -13.06 -9.17 14.60
C HIS A 79 -14.36 -9.91 14.97
N ARG A 80 -15.13 -10.35 14.00
CA ARG A 80 -16.49 -10.86 14.22
C ARG A 80 -16.57 -12.30 14.69
N LYS A 81 -15.45 -13.05 14.61
CA LYS A 81 -15.35 -14.45 15.06
C LYS A 81 -16.47 -15.35 14.52
N GLN A 82 -16.88 -15.14 13.29
CA GLN A 82 -17.93 -15.91 12.61
C GLN A 82 -17.47 -16.33 11.23
N ASN A 83 -17.99 -17.45 10.75
CA ASN A 83 -17.73 -17.89 9.39
C ASN A 83 -18.46 -16.98 8.40
N ALA A 84 -17.83 -16.71 7.26
CA ALA A 84 -18.49 -16.05 6.15
C ALA A 84 -19.62 -16.92 5.62
N THR A 85 -20.81 -16.33 5.48
CA THR A 85 -22.00 -17.02 4.94
C THR A 85 -22.21 -16.75 3.44
N LYS A 86 -21.44 -15.79 2.90
CA LYS A 86 -21.47 -15.37 1.50
C LYS A 86 -20.07 -14.99 1.07
N GLU A 87 -19.85 -14.92 -0.23
CA GLU A 87 -18.63 -14.41 -0.82
C GLU A 87 -18.38 -12.96 -0.30
N ASN A 88 -17.20 -12.73 0.19
CA ASN A 88 -16.82 -11.45 0.79
C ASN A 88 -15.49 -10.89 0.28
N LEU A 89 -14.77 -11.63 -0.57
CA LEU A 89 -13.60 -11.15 -1.29
C LEU A 89 -13.79 -11.40 -2.79
N PHE A 90 -13.83 -10.33 -3.58
CA PHE A 90 -13.93 -10.36 -5.03
C PHE A 90 -12.57 -10.02 -5.62
N ILE A 91 -12.02 -10.93 -6.43
CA ILE A 91 -10.72 -10.74 -7.06
C ILE A 91 -10.94 -10.33 -8.50
N LEU A 92 -10.37 -9.22 -8.92
CA LEU A 92 -10.38 -8.81 -10.32
C LEU A 92 -9.65 -9.85 -11.17
N ASN A 93 -10.20 -10.18 -12.34
CA ASN A 93 -9.58 -11.19 -13.21
C ASN A 93 -8.23 -10.74 -13.79
N GLN A 94 -8.00 -9.44 -13.88
CA GLN A 94 -6.74 -8.85 -14.33
C GLN A 94 -6.39 -7.64 -13.45
N ASN A 95 -5.11 -7.37 -13.30
CA ASN A 95 -4.66 -6.11 -12.71
C ASN A 95 -4.49 -5.02 -13.79
N ILE A 96 -4.30 -3.78 -13.37
CA ILE A 96 -4.19 -2.63 -14.28
C ILE A 96 -3.05 -2.80 -15.29
N LEU A 97 -1.89 -3.30 -14.86
CA LEU A 97 -0.75 -3.50 -15.77
C LEU A 97 -1.03 -4.56 -16.84
N SER A 98 -1.75 -5.62 -16.46
CA SER A 98 -2.20 -6.64 -17.41
C SER A 98 -3.20 -6.07 -18.42
N LEU A 99 -4.16 -5.27 -17.95
CA LEU A 99 -5.12 -4.56 -18.81
C LEU A 99 -4.43 -3.59 -19.78
N GLN A 100 -3.29 -3.03 -19.39
CA GLN A 100 -2.44 -2.18 -20.24
C GLN A 100 -1.49 -2.98 -21.14
N ASN A 101 -1.63 -4.31 -21.21
CA ASN A 101 -0.79 -5.21 -22.00
C ASN A 101 0.72 -5.11 -21.65
N LYS A 102 1.05 -4.84 -20.39
CA LYS A 102 2.45 -4.85 -19.94
C LYS A 102 2.96 -6.29 -19.87
N THR A 103 4.16 -6.51 -20.41
CA THR A 103 4.84 -7.81 -20.38
C THR A 103 5.03 -8.34 -18.96
N VAL A 104 5.29 -7.44 -18.00
CA VAL A 104 5.41 -7.73 -16.58
C VAL A 104 4.28 -7.00 -15.85
N ALA A 105 3.37 -7.73 -15.23
CA ALA A 105 2.16 -7.18 -14.63
C ALA A 105 2.06 -7.44 -13.12
N PHE A 106 2.48 -8.60 -12.64
CA PHE A 106 2.39 -9.01 -11.23
C PHE A 106 3.68 -8.63 -10.46
N THR A 107 3.96 -7.33 -10.45
CA THR A 107 5.10 -6.73 -9.75
C THR A 107 4.75 -6.40 -8.30
N LYS A 108 5.63 -5.70 -7.60
CA LYS A 108 5.51 -5.37 -6.17
C LYS A 108 4.09 -4.90 -5.78
N PRO A 109 3.44 -5.60 -4.86
CA PRO A 109 3.92 -6.70 -4.02
C PRO A 109 3.96 -8.09 -4.65
N GLY A 110 3.81 -8.22 -5.95
CA GLY A 110 3.98 -9.46 -6.70
C GLY A 110 5.45 -9.83 -6.97
N PHE A 111 5.66 -10.96 -7.60
CA PHE A 111 6.98 -11.60 -7.75
C PHE A 111 7.45 -11.72 -9.21
N GLU A 112 6.65 -11.26 -10.17
CA GLU A 112 7.07 -11.18 -11.56
C GLU A 112 8.19 -10.15 -11.70
N GLY A 113 9.28 -10.51 -12.36
CA GLY A 113 10.47 -9.68 -12.45
C GLY A 113 10.73 -9.22 -13.87
N ASN A 114 11.09 -7.95 -14.01
CA ASN A 114 11.50 -7.34 -15.28
C ASN A 114 13.03 -7.36 -15.45
N ASP A 115 13.72 -8.01 -14.56
CA ASP A 115 15.16 -8.09 -14.50
C ASP A 115 15.68 -9.43 -15.05
N LYS A 116 16.98 -9.58 -15.00
CA LYS A 116 17.68 -10.84 -15.34
C LYS A 116 17.22 -12.07 -14.51
N SER A 117 16.30 -11.88 -13.54
CA SER A 117 15.74 -12.98 -12.77
C SER A 117 14.86 -13.93 -13.58
N GLY A 118 14.35 -13.46 -14.73
CA GLY A 118 13.55 -14.27 -15.67
C GLY A 118 12.25 -14.82 -15.10
N ARG A 119 11.79 -14.29 -13.97
CA ARG A 119 10.54 -14.73 -13.34
C ARG A 119 9.35 -14.11 -14.03
N ASN A 120 8.94 -14.70 -15.15
CA ASN A 120 7.81 -14.23 -15.92
C ASN A 120 6.66 -15.24 -15.87
N LEU A 121 5.45 -14.72 -15.79
CA LEU A 121 4.24 -15.50 -16.02
C LEU A 121 4.02 -15.69 -17.52
N SER A 122 3.24 -16.70 -17.88
CA SER A 122 2.76 -16.91 -19.24
C SER A 122 2.03 -15.67 -19.77
N GLU A 123 1.84 -15.59 -21.08
CA GLU A 123 1.19 -14.43 -21.72
C GLU A 123 -0.24 -14.22 -21.20
N ASN A 124 -0.94 -15.29 -20.82
CA ASN A 124 -2.27 -15.20 -20.26
C ASN A 124 -2.19 -14.80 -18.78
N LYS A 125 -2.42 -13.52 -18.49
CA LYS A 125 -2.34 -12.91 -17.15
C LYS A 125 -3.70 -12.76 -16.48
N GLU A 126 -4.62 -13.67 -16.75
CA GLU A 126 -5.92 -13.73 -16.09
C GLU A 126 -5.88 -14.60 -14.84
N ILE A 127 -6.40 -14.11 -13.73
CA ILE A 127 -6.39 -14.81 -12.44
C ILE A 127 -7.02 -16.21 -12.51
N ARG A 128 -8.10 -16.36 -13.25
CA ARG A 128 -8.75 -17.66 -13.44
C ARG A 128 -7.85 -18.74 -14.08
N ASN A 129 -6.75 -18.31 -14.74
CA ASN A 129 -5.75 -19.20 -15.33
C ASN A 129 -4.48 -19.30 -14.47
N LEU A 130 -4.29 -18.36 -13.55
CA LEU A 130 -3.11 -18.24 -12.68
C LEU A 130 -3.34 -18.79 -11.27
N LEU A 131 -4.60 -19.08 -10.90
CA LEU A 131 -4.97 -19.70 -9.63
C LEU A 131 -5.97 -20.82 -9.89
N THR A 132 -5.86 -21.90 -9.11
CA THR A 132 -6.89 -22.95 -9.12
C THR A 132 -8.12 -22.53 -8.33
N ILE A 133 -9.26 -23.21 -8.56
CA ILE A 133 -10.51 -22.93 -7.83
C ILE A 133 -10.28 -23.07 -6.32
N GLU A 134 -9.56 -24.09 -5.88
CA GLU A 134 -9.26 -24.32 -4.46
C GLU A 134 -8.43 -23.18 -3.84
N GLN A 135 -7.57 -22.53 -4.63
CA GLN A 135 -6.71 -21.45 -4.16
C GLN A 135 -7.46 -20.13 -3.93
N TYR A 136 -8.54 -19.87 -4.65
CA TYR A 136 -9.29 -18.62 -4.48
C TYR A 136 -10.69 -18.81 -3.86
N GLN A 137 -11.26 -20.01 -3.86
CA GLN A 137 -12.59 -20.23 -3.28
C GLN A 137 -12.58 -20.11 -1.74
N TYR A 138 -11.51 -20.60 -1.10
CA TYR A 138 -11.31 -20.53 0.35
C TYR A 138 -9.91 -20.03 0.68
N ILE A 139 -9.74 -18.71 0.66
CA ILE A 139 -8.47 -18.11 1.00
C ILE A 139 -8.26 -18.19 2.52
N ASN A 140 -7.16 -18.79 2.95
CA ASN A 140 -6.79 -18.94 4.34
C ASN A 140 -5.27 -18.77 4.51
N ALA A 141 -4.83 -18.60 5.76
CA ALA A 141 -3.42 -18.45 6.12
C ALA A 141 -2.72 -19.77 6.49
N ILE A 142 -3.33 -20.91 6.18
CA ILE A 142 -2.69 -22.21 6.41
C ILE A 142 -1.50 -22.32 5.45
N PRO A 143 -0.27 -22.54 5.96
CA PRO A 143 0.90 -22.61 5.12
C PRO A 143 0.80 -23.78 4.12
N SER A 144 0.85 -23.47 2.84
CA SER A 144 1.04 -24.47 1.79
C SER A 144 2.52 -24.51 1.45
N ILE A 145 3.27 -25.37 2.14
CA ILE A 145 4.70 -25.53 1.88
C ILE A 145 4.85 -26.51 0.72
N CYS A 146 5.17 -26.01 -0.45
CA CYS A 146 5.60 -26.83 -1.56
C CYS A 146 7.12 -26.77 -1.66
N PHE A 147 7.79 -27.91 -1.67
CA PHE A 147 9.21 -27.94 -1.97
C PHE A 147 9.41 -27.74 -3.47
N ILE A 148 9.87 -26.56 -3.85
CA ILE A 148 10.25 -26.25 -5.21
C ILE A 148 11.77 -26.24 -5.27
N LYS A 149 12.32 -27.12 -6.10
CA LYS A 149 13.75 -27.10 -6.40
C LYS A 149 14.06 -25.78 -7.13
N PRO A 150 14.99 -24.95 -6.64
CA PRO A 150 15.37 -23.74 -7.32
C PRO A 150 15.79 -24.05 -8.77
N PRO A 151 15.30 -23.31 -9.78
CA PRO A 151 15.71 -23.50 -11.15
C PRO A 151 17.20 -23.19 -11.30
N THR A 152 17.84 -23.83 -12.26
CA THR A 152 19.20 -23.47 -12.64
C THR A 152 19.20 -22.16 -13.46
N LYS A 153 20.30 -21.42 -13.46
CA LYS A 153 20.41 -20.15 -14.24
C LYS A 153 20.07 -20.27 -15.72
N THR A 154 20.24 -21.46 -16.29
CA THR A 154 20.01 -21.74 -17.71
C THR A 154 18.56 -22.09 -18.04
N GLU A 155 17.75 -22.38 -17.02
CA GLU A 155 16.36 -22.82 -17.18
C GLU A 155 15.47 -21.99 -16.28
N LEU A 156 15.13 -20.77 -16.74
CA LEU A 156 14.10 -19.98 -16.07
C LEU A 156 12.77 -20.33 -16.70
N PRO A 157 11.93 -21.12 -16.00
CA PRO A 157 10.65 -21.54 -16.55
C PRO A 157 9.70 -20.35 -16.67
N ILE A 158 8.87 -20.36 -17.71
CA ILE A 158 7.68 -19.53 -17.74
C ILE A 158 6.73 -20.13 -16.72
N PHE A 159 6.28 -19.33 -15.76
CA PHE A 159 5.38 -19.77 -14.71
C PHE A 159 3.93 -19.70 -15.19
N ASN A 160 3.14 -20.71 -14.86
CA ASN A 160 1.74 -20.78 -15.23
C ASN A 160 0.80 -20.42 -14.07
N ASP A 161 1.34 -20.22 -12.85
CA ASP A 161 0.55 -19.87 -11.69
C ASP A 161 1.31 -18.95 -10.74
N LEU A 162 0.56 -18.16 -9.96
CA LEU A 162 1.10 -17.18 -9.01
C LEU A 162 1.79 -17.84 -7.81
N VAL A 163 1.29 -18.98 -7.36
CA VAL A 163 1.82 -19.64 -6.15
C VAL A 163 3.20 -20.21 -6.42
N THR A 164 3.37 -20.90 -7.56
CA THR A 164 4.68 -21.44 -7.98
C THR A 164 5.69 -20.33 -8.22
N LEU A 165 5.27 -19.24 -8.88
CA LEU A 165 6.11 -18.05 -9.06
C LEU A 165 6.59 -17.48 -7.73
N GLU A 166 5.68 -17.27 -6.78
CA GLU A 166 5.98 -16.73 -5.45
C GLU A 166 6.92 -17.64 -4.67
N GLN A 167 6.63 -18.93 -4.62
CA GLN A 167 7.44 -19.92 -3.91
C GLN A 167 8.84 -20.08 -4.52
N THR A 168 8.93 -20.05 -5.85
CA THR A 168 10.22 -20.04 -6.53
C THR A 168 11.05 -18.81 -6.17
N ALA A 169 10.41 -17.63 -6.11
CA ALA A 169 11.10 -16.41 -5.71
C ALA A 169 11.66 -16.51 -4.28
N TYR A 170 10.89 -17.10 -3.35
CA TYR A 170 11.39 -17.38 -1.99
C TYR A 170 12.52 -18.40 -1.99
N ALA A 171 12.36 -19.51 -2.71
CA ALA A 171 13.38 -20.55 -2.78
C ALA A 171 14.70 -20.00 -3.34
N MET A 172 14.64 -19.16 -4.37
CA MET A 172 15.82 -18.49 -4.93
C MET A 172 16.47 -17.54 -3.92
N THR A 173 15.68 -16.81 -3.14
CA THR A 173 16.20 -15.89 -2.13
C THR A 173 16.84 -16.64 -0.95
N LEU A 174 16.24 -17.73 -0.51
CA LEU A 174 16.66 -18.47 0.69
C LEU A 174 17.75 -19.51 0.40
N LEU A 175 17.58 -20.27 -0.67
CA LEU A 175 18.43 -21.41 -1.00
C LEU A 175 19.42 -21.14 -2.13
N GLY A 176 19.15 -20.13 -2.95
CA GLY A 176 19.93 -19.77 -4.14
C GLY A 176 19.65 -20.67 -5.31
N ALA A 177 19.92 -20.19 -6.52
CA ALA A 177 20.21 -21.04 -7.65
C ALA A 177 21.61 -21.61 -7.47
N ARG A 178 21.84 -22.86 -7.90
CA ARG A 178 23.12 -23.58 -7.68
C ARG A 178 24.35 -22.67 -7.81
N GLU A 179 25.24 -22.74 -6.82
CA GLU A 179 26.59 -22.18 -6.81
C GLU A 179 26.74 -20.65 -6.77
N GLU A 180 25.69 -19.89 -6.57
CA GLU A 180 25.80 -18.46 -6.40
C GLU A 180 25.90 -18.02 -4.95
N ASP A 181 26.86 -17.14 -4.68
CA ASP A 181 27.20 -16.63 -3.35
C ASP A 181 26.14 -15.71 -2.72
N ASN A 182 24.90 -15.73 -3.21
CA ASN A 182 23.95 -14.65 -2.97
C ASN A 182 22.63 -15.06 -2.33
N HIS A 183 22.56 -16.17 -1.63
CA HIS A 183 21.34 -16.61 -0.97
C HIS A 183 21.48 -16.63 0.56
N ALA A 184 20.35 -16.59 1.26
CA ALA A 184 20.30 -16.44 2.71
C ALA A 184 21.09 -17.52 3.46
N ARG A 185 21.15 -18.74 2.93
CA ARG A 185 21.91 -19.85 3.50
C ARG A 185 23.41 -19.54 3.69
N LEU A 186 23.99 -18.63 2.89
CA LEU A 186 25.41 -18.26 2.98
C LEU A 186 25.65 -16.92 3.69
N TRP A 187 24.61 -16.20 4.11
CA TRP A 187 24.79 -14.89 4.74
C TRP A 187 25.57 -14.96 6.06
N TRP A 188 25.44 -16.05 6.79
CA TRP A 188 26.17 -16.27 8.03
C TRP A 188 27.69 -16.51 7.82
N CYS A 189 28.10 -16.82 6.61
CA CYS A 189 29.52 -16.94 6.24
C CYS A 189 30.18 -15.58 5.99
N ASN A 190 29.41 -14.50 5.94
CA ASN A 190 29.91 -13.16 5.70
C ASN A 190 30.20 -12.44 7.02
N SER A 191 31.12 -11.48 6.98
CA SER A 191 31.47 -10.63 8.14
C SER A 191 30.36 -9.69 8.60
N LEU A 192 29.29 -9.55 7.81
CA LEU A 192 28.14 -8.73 8.11
C LEU A 192 27.05 -9.53 8.84
N SER A 193 26.26 -8.84 9.67
CA SER A 193 25.06 -9.43 10.24
C SER A 193 24.06 -9.80 9.13
N TRP A 194 23.17 -10.75 9.39
CA TRP A 194 22.13 -11.16 8.44
C TRP A 194 21.29 -9.97 7.94
N SER A 195 20.93 -9.06 8.83
CA SER A 195 20.16 -7.86 8.46
C SER A 195 20.97 -6.92 7.56
N GLY A 196 22.25 -6.74 7.83
CA GLY A 196 23.14 -5.92 7.00
C GLY A 196 23.33 -6.51 5.61
N GLU A 197 23.50 -7.84 5.51
CA GLU A 197 23.65 -8.52 4.23
C GLU A 197 22.36 -8.49 3.42
N LEU A 198 21.19 -8.67 4.06
CA LEU A 198 19.89 -8.54 3.41
C LEU A 198 19.70 -7.13 2.83
N GLN A 199 19.98 -6.10 3.62
CA GLN A 199 19.87 -4.71 3.18
C GLN A 199 20.82 -4.38 2.05
N ARG A 200 22.04 -4.90 2.09
CA ARG A 200 23.04 -4.69 1.03
C ARG A 200 22.62 -5.31 -0.31
N ARG A 201 22.05 -6.52 -0.28
CA ARG A 201 21.69 -7.27 -1.50
C ARG A 201 20.30 -6.96 -2.01
N GLN A 202 19.39 -6.72 -1.09
CA GLN A 202 18.00 -6.37 -1.41
C GLN A 202 17.59 -5.16 -0.55
N PRO A 203 18.08 -3.99 -0.89
CA PRO A 203 17.68 -2.80 -0.18
C PRO A 203 16.15 -2.69 -0.26
N PHE A 204 15.52 -2.36 0.86
CA PHE A 204 14.06 -2.20 0.97
C PHE A 204 13.52 -1.19 -0.05
N ARG A 205 14.34 -0.21 -0.38
CA ARG A 205 14.12 0.72 -1.50
C ARG A 205 15.41 0.84 -2.32
N LYS A 206 15.29 0.84 -3.64
CA LYS A 206 16.37 1.39 -4.47
C LYS A 206 16.40 2.88 -4.17
N SER A 207 17.42 3.34 -3.50
CA SER A 207 17.63 4.77 -3.23
C SER A 207 17.89 5.46 -4.57
N GLN A 208 16.97 6.30 -4.96
CA GLN A 208 17.21 7.36 -5.94
C GLN A 208 17.45 8.64 -5.13
N ALA A 209 18.03 9.66 -5.76
CA ALA A 209 18.14 10.96 -5.10
C ALA A 209 16.73 11.43 -4.74
N GLU A 210 16.48 11.59 -3.45
CA GLU A 210 15.22 12.07 -2.90
C GLU A 210 15.46 13.42 -2.22
N LYS A 211 14.45 14.27 -2.28
CA LYS A 211 14.39 15.52 -1.52
C LYS A 211 13.19 15.50 -0.59
N SER A 212 13.36 16.08 0.58
CA SER A 212 12.30 16.24 1.56
C SER A 212 11.65 17.61 1.42
N LEU A 213 10.33 17.64 1.31
CA LEU A 213 9.52 18.84 1.36
C LEU A 213 8.54 18.76 2.52
N TYR A 214 8.20 19.91 3.08
CA TYR A 214 7.39 20.05 4.29
C TYR A 214 6.15 20.86 4.00
N LEU A 215 4.97 20.35 4.36
CA LEU A 215 3.72 21.06 4.26
C LEU A 215 3.49 21.86 5.53
N ILE A 216 3.44 23.19 5.42
CA ILE A 216 3.38 24.11 6.57
C ILE A 216 2.10 24.95 6.51
N PRO A 217 1.33 25.03 7.60
CA PRO A 217 0.22 25.96 7.71
C PRO A 217 0.72 27.41 7.82
N THR A 218 0.16 28.31 7.00
CA THR A 218 0.46 29.73 7.06
C THR A 218 -0.46 30.44 8.05
N SER A 219 -0.10 31.67 8.43
CA SER A 219 -0.93 32.54 9.29
C SER A 219 -2.31 32.84 8.70
N THR A 220 -2.48 32.64 7.39
CA THR A 220 -3.79 32.82 6.69
C THR A 220 -4.58 31.52 6.62
N GLY A 221 -4.12 30.43 7.22
CA GLY A 221 -4.76 29.12 7.18
C GLY A 221 -4.57 28.36 5.87
N LYS A 222 -3.70 28.81 4.97
CA LYS A 222 -3.35 28.06 3.76
C LYS A 222 -2.14 27.18 4.02
N MET A 223 -2.16 25.98 3.41
CA MET A 223 -1.00 25.09 3.46
C MET A 223 -0.04 25.45 2.32
N GLN A 224 1.26 25.49 2.64
CA GLN A 224 2.32 25.77 1.66
C GLN A 224 3.48 24.80 1.81
N TRP A 225 4.12 24.47 0.68
CA TRP A 225 5.26 23.58 0.64
C TRP A 225 6.56 24.35 0.84
N HIS A 226 7.46 23.76 1.64
CA HIS A 226 8.76 24.34 1.98
C HIS A 226 9.85 23.27 1.88
N SER A 227 11.04 23.69 1.50
CA SER A 227 12.28 22.96 1.74
C SER A 227 12.84 23.35 3.11
N TYR A 228 13.61 22.46 3.73
CA TYR A 228 14.26 22.71 5.01
C TYR A 228 15.79 22.69 4.86
N ASP A 229 16.44 23.75 5.29
CA ASP A 229 17.90 23.83 5.37
C ASP A 229 18.34 23.41 6.78
N GLU A 230 18.93 22.23 6.87
CA GLU A 230 19.43 21.67 8.14
C GLU A 230 20.57 22.47 8.75
N LYS A 231 21.37 23.16 7.92
CA LYS A 231 22.53 23.94 8.41
C LYS A 231 22.09 25.23 9.06
N ASN A 232 21.16 25.93 8.46
CA ASN A 232 20.64 27.21 8.92
C ASN A 232 19.36 27.09 9.73
N TYR A 233 18.79 25.87 9.83
CA TYR A 233 17.54 25.60 10.52
C TYR A 233 16.36 26.44 10.01
N THR A 234 16.29 26.70 8.70
CA THR A 234 15.29 27.57 8.09
C THR A 234 14.41 26.84 7.07
N PHE A 235 13.15 27.23 6.99
CA PHE A 235 12.23 26.81 5.94
C PHE A 235 12.19 27.87 4.83
N SER A 236 12.26 27.40 3.58
CA SER A 236 12.13 28.24 2.38
C SER A 236 10.97 27.76 1.53
N MET A 237 10.05 28.64 1.18
CA MET A 237 8.88 28.30 0.35
C MET A 237 9.32 27.78 -1.02
N VAL A 238 8.63 26.72 -1.49
CA VAL A 238 8.84 26.13 -2.81
C VAL A 238 7.51 25.94 -3.54
N ASP A 239 7.54 26.01 -4.87
CA ASP A 239 6.36 25.84 -5.74
C ASP A 239 6.54 24.62 -6.65
N GLU A 240 6.94 23.49 -6.08
CA GLU A 240 7.22 22.27 -6.81
C GLU A 240 6.02 21.32 -6.85
N ILE A 241 5.08 21.48 -5.91
CA ILE A 241 3.90 20.63 -5.78
C ILE A 241 2.66 21.48 -6.04
N ARG A 242 1.91 21.13 -7.08
CA ARG A 242 0.67 21.81 -7.44
C ARG A 242 -0.51 21.27 -6.66
N SER A 243 -1.38 22.17 -6.21
CA SER A 243 -2.64 21.75 -5.60
C SER A 243 -3.55 21.11 -6.64
N TYR A 244 -4.03 19.91 -6.36
CA TYR A 244 -5.02 19.20 -7.19
C TYR A 244 -6.42 19.40 -6.59
N LYS A 245 -7.29 20.09 -7.31
CA LYS A 245 -8.63 20.48 -6.80
C LYS A 245 -9.79 19.66 -7.39
N ASN A 246 -9.54 18.87 -8.43
CA ASN A 246 -10.59 18.31 -9.28
C ASN A 246 -10.88 16.83 -9.01
N LEU A 247 -11.17 16.45 -7.77
CA LEU A 247 -11.82 15.17 -7.53
C LEU A 247 -13.31 15.30 -7.91
N SER A 248 -13.67 14.74 -9.06
CA SER A 248 -15.07 14.62 -9.44
C SER A 248 -15.61 13.28 -8.98
N PHE A 249 -16.76 13.30 -8.31
CA PHE A 249 -17.45 12.10 -7.90
C PHE A 249 -18.72 11.92 -8.72
N HIS A 250 -19.14 10.65 -8.87
CA HIS A 250 -20.49 10.38 -9.38
C HIS A 250 -21.54 11.08 -8.50
N PRO A 251 -22.68 11.54 -9.04
CA PRO A 251 -23.69 12.32 -8.29
C PRO A 251 -24.14 11.69 -6.96
N ASN A 252 -24.10 10.37 -6.85
CA ASN A 252 -24.46 9.62 -5.64
C ASN A 252 -23.27 9.26 -4.77
N SER A 253 -22.09 9.83 -5.02
CA SER A 253 -20.86 9.55 -4.30
C SER A 253 -20.26 10.83 -3.76
N GLN A 254 -19.68 10.76 -2.57
CA GLN A 254 -18.98 11.89 -1.95
C GLN A 254 -17.93 11.40 -0.98
N MET A 255 -17.02 12.27 -0.58
CA MET A 255 -16.16 12.00 0.58
C MET A 255 -17.02 11.92 1.83
N TRP A 256 -16.79 10.88 2.64
CA TRP A 256 -17.62 10.62 3.83
C TRP A 256 -17.04 11.21 5.12
N PHE A 257 -15.84 11.78 5.07
CA PHE A 257 -15.29 12.66 6.11
C PHE A 257 -14.46 13.77 5.45
N SER A 258 -14.24 14.86 6.16
CA SER A 258 -13.38 15.95 5.74
C SER A 258 -12.00 15.84 6.39
N THR A 259 -11.00 16.40 5.73
CA THR A 259 -9.69 16.65 6.31
C THR A 259 -9.50 18.16 6.39
N ASP A 260 -9.33 18.67 7.59
CA ASP A 260 -8.82 20.02 7.83
C ASP A 260 -7.36 19.87 8.29
N GLU A 261 -6.44 20.25 7.42
CA GLU A 261 -5.02 20.09 7.68
C GLU A 261 -4.52 21.05 8.76
N ASN A 262 -5.08 22.26 8.85
CA ASN A 262 -4.72 23.20 9.90
C ASN A 262 -5.17 22.68 11.26
N GLN A 263 -6.41 22.21 11.36
CA GLN A 263 -6.91 21.60 12.58
C GLN A 263 -6.08 20.40 13.00
N ARG A 264 -5.66 19.56 12.03
CA ARG A 264 -4.79 18.43 12.29
C ARG A 264 -3.45 18.82 12.92
N TYR A 265 -2.79 19.86 12.39
CA TYR A 265 -1.53 20.33 12.98
C TYR A 265 -1.75 20.80 14.41
N HIS A 266 -2.81 21.54 14.64
CA HIS A 266 -3.19 22.03 15.96
C HIS A 266 -3.49 20.89 16.94
N ASP A 267 -4.27 19.89 16.53
CA ASP A 267 -4.57 18.71 17.35
C ASP A 267 -3.28 17.96 17.75
N ILE A 268 -2.31 17.84 16.83
CA ILE A 268 -1.03 17.18 17.11
C ILE A 268 -0.18 18.05 18.07
N GLU A 269 -0.15 19.36 17.88
CA GLU A 269 0.54 20.30 18.79
C GLU A 269 0.02 20.15 20.23
N GLU A 270 -1.30 20.09 20.41
CA GLU A 270 -1.94 19.91 21.70
C GLU A 270 -1.64 18.53 22.30
N ILE A 271 -1.82 17.46 21.53
CA ILE A 271 -1.62 16.07 22.01
C ILE A 271 -0.17 15.82 22.43
N LEU A 272 0.79 16.35 21.68
CA LEU A 272 2.22 16.13 21.93
C LEU A 272 2.87 17.22 22.76
N GLU A 273 2.14 18.26 23.14
CA GLU A 273 2.66 19.45 23.84
C GLU A 273 3.92 20.01 23.13
N SER A 274 3.91 19.99 21.79
CA SER A 274 5.06 20.30 20.95
C SER A 274 4.83 21.58 20.16
N SER A 275 5.92 22.25 19.77
CA SER A 275 5.82 23.44 18.91
C SER A 275 5.39 23.05 17.48
N GLN A 276 4.71 23.97 16.79
CA GLN A 276 4.34 23.81 15.39
C GLN A 276 5.53 23.37 14.51
N ARG A 277 6.70 23.94 14.74
CA ARG A 277 7.92 23.56 14.04
C ARG A 277 8.25 22.08 14.23
N GLN A 278 8.15 21.56 15.44
CA GLN A 278 8.44 20.15 15.72
C GLN A 278 7.43 19.25 15.05
N VAL A 279 6.15 19.64 15.07
CA VAL A 279 5.07 18.92 14.39
C VAL A 279 5.31 18.89 12.88
N VAL A 280 5.70 20.03 12.28
CA VAL A 280 6.02 20.08 10.85
C VAL A 280 7.17 19.14 10.49
N LEU A 281 8.26 19.17 11.25
CA LEU A 281 9.44 18.32 10.99
C LEU A 281 9.11 16.82 11.11
N ASN A 282 8.24 16.45 12.04
CA ASN A 282 7.92 15.04 12.30
C ASN A 282 6.76 14.50 11.46
N TYR A 283 5.81 15.35 11.06
CA TYR A 283 4.54 14.91 10.45
C TYR A 283 4.19 15.62 9.14
N GLY A 284 4.88 16.69 8.80
CA GLY A 284 4.66 17.45 7.57
C GLY A 284 5.53 17.03 6.40
N GLU A 285 6.51 16.14 6.62
CA GLU A 285 7.47 15.72 5.62
C GLU A 285 6.88 14.79 4.56
N VAL A 286 7.32 14.99 3.32
CA VAL A 286 7.17 14.06 2.21
C VAL A 286 8.50 13.92 1.47
N SER A 287 8.94 12.69 1.21
CA SER A 287 10.12 12.41 0.39
C SER A 287 9.71 12.21 -1.06
N LEU A 288 10.30 12.95 -1.96
CA LEU A 288 10.03 12.93 -3.40
C LEU A 288 11.31 12.67 -4.18
N LEU A 289 11.17 12.05 -5.35
CA LEU A 289 12.32 11.94 -6.26
C LEU A 289 12.79 13.32 -6.67
N ASP A 290 14.10 13.55 -6.59
CA ASP A 290 14.71 14.79 -7.03
C ASP A 290 14.96 14.74 -8.55
N ASP A 291 13.87 14.88 -9.31
CA ASP A 291 13.88 14.92 -10.77
C ASP A 291 13.05 16.12 -11.25
N LYS A 292 13.71 17.06 -11.92
CA LYS A 292 13.09 18.28 -12.44
C LYS A 292 12.04 18.05 -13.53
N ASN A 293 12.03 16.86 -14.14
CA ASN A 293 11.05 16.52 -15.19
C ASN A 293 9.73 15.98 -14.59
N ILE A 294 9.67 15.77 -13.29
CA ILE A 294 8.50 15.23 -12.61
C ILE A 294 7.67 16.37 -12.03
N GLN A 295 6.40 16.45 -12.45
CA GLN A 295 5.43 17.34 -11.82
C GLN A 295 4.63 16.58 -10.78
N TYR A 296 4.70 17.04 -9.55
CA TYR A 296 3.93 16.51 -8.43
C TYR A 296 2.64 17.30 -8.20
N TYR A 297 1.61 16.58 -7.76
CA TYR A 297 0.31 17.13 -7.36
C TYR A 297 -0.01 16.70 -5.94
N TYR A 298 -0.73 17.54 -5.24
CA TYR A 298 -1.17 17.27 -3.87
C TYR A 298 -2.67 17.41 -3.73
N HIS A 299 -3.25 16.45 -3.05
CA HIS A 299 -4.64 16.51 -2.60
C HIS A 299 -4.72 15.97 -1.16
N PRO A 300 -5.50 16.60 -0.24
CA PRO A 300 -5.55 16.21 1.17
C PRO A 300 -5.87 14.72 1.42
N PHE A 301 -6.64 14.09 0.52
CA PHE A 301 -7.01 12.67 0.61
C PHE A 301 -6.08 11.74 -0.15
N LEU A 302 -5.44 12.20 -1.22
CA LEU A 302 -4.58 11.36 -2.05
C LEU A 302 -3.11 11.47 -1.65
N GLY A 303 -2.75 12.48 -0.84
CA GLY A 303 -1.36 12.82 -0.58
C GLY A 303 -0.70 13.44 -1.80
N VAL A 304 0.62 13.28 -1.92
CA VAL A 304 1.41 13.71 -3.07
C VAL A 304 1.47 12.60 -4.10
N PHE A 305 1.21 12.90 -5.35
CA PHE A 305 1.16 11.92 -6.44
C PHE A 305 1.59 12.54 -7.78
N LEU A 306 1.83 11.66 -8.75
CA LEU A 306 2.11 12.00 -10.13
C LEU A 306 0.80 11.94 -10.94
N ASP A 307 0.47 12.99 -11.66
CA ASP A 307 -0.59 12.93 -12.67
C ASP A 307 -0.04 12.24 -13.92
N LYS A 308 -0.11 10.93 -13.91
CA LYS A 308 0.11 10.18 -15.13
C LYS A 308 -1.18 10.24 -15.92
N LYS A 309 -1.21 11.05 -16.96
CA LYS A 309 -2.29 10.93 -17.97
C LYS A 309 -2.38 9.45 -18.37
N LEU A 310 -3.48 8.82 -17.98
CA LEU A 310 -3.86 7.47 -18.38
C LEU A 310 -3.99 7.38 -19.90
#